data_05d6e6b852e1946b464098bd45ce8617
#
_entry.id   05d6e6b852e1946b464098bd45ce8617
#
_cell.length_a   1.000
_cell.length_b   1.000
_cell.length_c   1.000
_cell.angle_alpha   90.00
_cell.angle_beta   90.00
_cell.angle_gamma   90.00
#
_symmetry.space_group_name_H-M   'P 1'
#
loop_
_entity.id
_entity.type
_entity.pdbx_description
1 polymer ?
#
loop_
_entity_poly.entity_id
_entity_poly.type
_entity_poly.pdbx_seq_one_letter_code
_entity_poly.pdbx_strand_id
1 'polypeptide(L)'
;MLFRSLISWKSRAQKHVTLSSTEAEYVAVSEVCGDVLFMKMILEFLGLLIEKPVIIHCDNVGAIFLGNNAKASLRTKHIDVRYHFVREYIVDGIVEVVFVGSEDNDADIFTKNVGKEVFEKHSYKFMMDMETI
;
A
#
# COMPACT_ATOMS: atom_id res chain seq x y z
N MET A 1 17.86 5.72 -6.40
CA MET A 1 16.99 6.30 -5.35
C MET A 1 17.08 7.81 -5.46
N LEU A 2 16.18 8.42 -6.18
CA LEU A 2 16.22 9.88 -6.40
C LEU A 2 15.52 10.67 -5.27
N PHE A 3 14.64 10.04 -4.48
CA PHE A 3 13.88 10.73 -3.45
C PHE A 3 13.64 9.80 -2.26
N ARG A 4 14.20 10.14 -1.10
CA ARG A 4 13.91 9.50 0.19
C ARG A 4 12.82 10.27 0.95
N SER A 5 11.83 10.81 0.25
CA SER A 5 10.78 11.57 0.90
C SER A 5 9.42 11.01 0.59
N LEU A 6 8.48 11.27 1.47
CA LEU A 6 7.08 10.92 1.31
C LEU A 6 6.49 11.69 0.12
N ILE A 7 5.96 10.97 -0.85
CA ILE A 7 5.34 11.57 -2.04
C ILE A 7 3.86 11.84 -1.80
N SER A 8 3.17 10.91 -1.17
CA SER A 8 1.73 11.00 -0.88
C SER A 8 1.39 10.19 0.37
N TRP A 9 0.36 10.62 1.08
CA TRP A 9 -0.20 9.87 2.21
C TRP A 9 -1.70 10.10 2.30
N LYS A 10 -2.42 9.13 2.85
CA LYS A 10 -3.85 9.20 3.11
C LYS A 10 -4.17 8.55 4.44
N SER A 11 -5.03 9.20 5.22
CA SER A 11 -5.68 8.62 6.38
C SER A 11 -7.14 9.08 6.36
N ARG A 12 -8.04 8.13 6.12
CA ARG A 12 -9.48 8.43 6.04
C ARG A 12 -10.32 7.23 6.41
N ALA A 13 -11.53 7.49 6.90
CA ALA A 13 -12.52 6.43 7.07
C ALA A 13 -12.92 5.86 5.70
N GLN A 14 -13.02 4.54 5.60
CA GLN A 14 -13.49 3.87 4.39
C GLN A 14 -14.97 4.15 4.16
N LYS A 15 -15.35 4.40 2.92
CA LYS A 15 -16.75 4.64 2.54
C LYS A 15 -17.59 3.38 2.47
N HIS A 16 -16.96 2.22 2.42
CA HIS A 16 -17.61 0.93 2.28
C HIS A 16 -17.67 0.20 3.62
N VAL A 17 -18.81 -0.42 3.89
CA VAL A 17 -18.93 -1.33 5.02
C VAL A 17 -18.23 -2.64 4.65
N THR A 18 -17.26 -3.04 5.46
CA THR A 18 -16.54 -4.30 5.32
C THR A 18 -17.00 -5.27 6.41
N LEU A 19 -17.02 -6.57 6.08
CA LEU A 19 -17.45 -7.62 7.00
C LEU A 19 -16.34 -8.08 7.94
N SER A 20 -15.08 -7.71 7.65
CA SER A 20 -13.92 -8.08 8.44
C SER A 20 -12.79 -7.06 8.31
N SER A 21 -11.86 -7.08 9.28
CA SER A 21 -10.62 -6.29 9.22
C SER A 21 -9.76 -6.66 8.00
N THR A 22 -9.73 -7.94 7.63
CA THR A 22 -9.02 -8.42 6.44
C THR A 22 -9.58 -7.80 5.15
N GLU A 23 -10.90 -7.71 5.01
CA GLU A 23 -11.52 -7.03 3.87
C GLU A 23 -11.20 -5.53 3.87
N ALA A 24 -11.22 -4.89 5.04
CA ALA A 24 -10.87 -3.48 5.16
C ALA A 24 -9.44 -3.21 4.71
N GLU A 25 -8.49 -4.03 5.14
CA GLU A 25 -7.10 -3.95 4.71
C GLU A 25 -6.94 -4.22 3.20
N TYR A 26 -7.67 -5.19 2.67
CA TYR A 26 -7.63 -5.48 1.25
C TYR A 26 -8.18 -4.31 0.40
N VAL A 27 -9.23 -3.66 0.86
CA VAL A 27 -9.74 -2.43 0.23
C VAL A 27 -8.66 -1.34 0.23
N ALA A 28 -7.94 -1.18 1.34
CA ALA A 28 -6.82 -0.23 1.43
C ALA A 28 -5.70 -0.58 0.42
N VAL A 29 -5.31 -1.85 0.31
CA VAL A 29 -4.34 -2.31 -0.69
C VAL A 29 -4.81 -1.99 -2.11
N SER A 30 -6.09 -2.18 -2.42
CA SER A 30 -6.63 -1.86 -3.75
C SER A 30 -6.56 -0.36 -4.08
N GLU A 31 -6.76 0.49 -3.09
CA GLU A 31 -6.63 1.95 -3.26
C GLU A 31 -5.18 2.35 -3.49
N VAL A 32 -4.25 1.76 -2.74
CA VAL A 32 -2.81 1.98 -2.93
C VAL A 32 -2.36 1.51 -4.31
N CYS A 33 -2.84 0.37 -4.79
CA CYS A 33 -2.59 -0.08 -6.16
C CYS A 33 -3.00 0.98 -7.20
N GLY A 34 -4.19 1.57 -7.04
CA GLY A 34 -4.65 2.64 -7.92
C GLY A 34 -3.75 3.86 -7.89
N ASP A 35 -3.30 4.27 -6.71
CA ASP A 35 -2.38 5.40 -6.56
C ASP A 35 -1.00 5.10 -7.17
N VAL A 36 -0.48 3.89 -7.01
CA VAL A 36 0.79 3.43 -7.61
C VAL A 36 0.71 3.47 -9.13
N LEU A 37 -0.40 2.98 -9.71
CA LEU A 37 -0.60 3.00 -11.16
C LEU A 37 -0.68 4.42 -11.72
N PHE A 38 -1.38 5.29 -11.03
CA PHE A 38 -1.46 6.70 -11.41
C PHE A 38 -0.09 7.37 -11.37
N MET A 39 0.68 7.15 -10.31
CA MET A 39 2.03 7.67 -10.17
C MET A 39 2.97 7.11 -11.25
N LYS A 40 2.87 5.80 -11.52
CA LYS A 40 3.61 5.13 -12.59
C LYS A 40 3.36 5.80 -13.94
N MET A 41 2.10 6.04 -14.26
CA MET A 41 1.72 6.70 -15.52
C MET A 41 2.36 8.10 -15.63
N ILE A 42 2.35 8.89 -14.56
CA ILE A 42 2.97 10.23 -14.54
C ILE A 42 4.47 10.13 -14.75
N LEU A 43 5.14 9.24 -14.05
CA LEU A 43 6.59 9.09 -14.12
C LEU A 43 7.04 8.59 -15.52
N GLU A 44 6.32 7.66 -16.08
CA GLU A 44 6.57 7.18 -17.47
C GLU A 44 6.36 8.31 -18.49
N PHE A 45 5.32 9.13 -18.32
CA PHE A 45 5.11 10.31 -19.15
C PHE A 45 6.28 11.31 -19.08
N LEU A 46 6.89 11.44 -17.88
CA LEU A 46 8.09 12.26 -17.68
C LEU A 46 9.39 11.60 -18.17
N GLY A 47 9.31 10.41 -18.77
CA GLY A 47 10.47 9.67 -19.25
C GLY A 47 11.29 8.98 -18.16
N LEU A 48 10.74 8.84 -16.95
CA LEU A 48 11.38 8.17 -15.83
C LEU A 48 10.98 6.69 -15.82
N LEU A 49 11.99 5.83 -15.81
CA LEU A 49 11.77 4.39 -15.69
C LEU A 49 11.52 4.02 -14.22
N ILE A 50 10.50 3.20 -14.00
CA ILE A 50 10.18 2.65 -12.68
C ILE A 50 10.62 1.20 -12.65
N GLU A 51 11.41 0.86 -11.63
CA GLU A 51 11.72 -0.54 -11.36
C GLU A 51 10.44 -1.28 -10.94
N LYS A 52 10.23 -2.45 -11.50
CA LYS A 52 9.09 -3.33 -11.21
C LYS A 52 9.58 -4.59 -10.48
N PRO A 53 8.75 -5.17 -9.63
CA PRO A 53 7.47 -4.68 -9.12
C PRO A 53 7.63 -3.53 -8.11
N VAL A 54 6.61 -2.70 -7.97
CA VAL A 54 6.51 -1.75 -6.85
C VAL A 54 6.03 -2.51 -5.62
N ILE A 55 6.79 -2.45 -4.55
CA ILE A 55 6.49 -3.18 -3.31
C ILE A 55 5.46 -2.41 -2.48
N ILE A 56 4.37 -3.09 -2.13
CA ILE A 56 3.33 -2.60 -1.21
C ILE A 56 3.44 -3.38 0.09
N HIS A 57 3.75 -2.69 1.18
CA HIS A 57 3.81 -3.29 2.50
C HIS A 57 2.41 -3.36 3.13
N CYS A 58 2.04 -4.53 3.66
CA CYS A 58 0.78 -4.77 4.33
C CYS A 58 1.01 -5.58 5.61
N ASP A 59 0.39 -5.19 6.70
CA ASP A 59 0.52 -5.88 8.00
C ASP A 59 -0.57 -6.93 8.26
N ASN A 60 -1.38 -7.23 7.24
CA ASN A 60 -2.44 -8.24 7.34
C ASN A 60 -2.18 -9.42 6.38
N VAL A 61 -1.78 -10.56 6.96
CA VAL A 61 -1.52 -11.79 6.21
C VAL A 61 -2.74 -12.28 5.44
N GLY A 62 -3.94 -12.11 6.00
CA GLY A 62 -5.19 -12.49 5.34
C GLY A 62 -5.44 -11.67 4.07
N ALA A 63 -5.15 -10.36 4.10
CA ALA A 63 -5.26 -9.50 2.94
C ALA A 63 -4.28 -9.91 1.83
N ILE A 64 -3.05 -10.26 2.19
CA ILE A 64 -2.05 -10.77 1.24
C ILE A 64 -2.50 -12.10 0.63
N PHE A 65 -3.01 -13.00 1.47
CA PHE A 65 -3.53 -14.29 1.00
C PHE A 65 -4.67 -14.12 0.00
N LEU A 66 -5.58 -13.19 0.26
CA LEU A 66 -6.67 -12.86 -0.66
C LEU A 66 -6.16 -12.33 -2.00
N GLY A 67 -5.16 -11.47 -2.00
CA GLY A 67 -4.53 -10.96 -3.22
C GLY A 67 -3.92 -12.04 -4.09
N ASN A 68 -3.36 -13.07 -3.47
CA ASN A 68 -2.66 -14.16 -4.16
C ASN A 68 -3.56 -15.33 -4.57
N ASN A 69 -4.78 -15.45 -4.04
CA ASN A 69 -5.64 -16.61 -4.23
C ASN A 69 -7.01 -16.27 -4.86
N ALA A 70 -7.27 -16.83 -6.04
CA ALA A 70 -8.47 -16.56 -6.83
C ALA A 70 -9.80 -17.07 -6.24
N LYS A 71 -9.76 -17.98 -5.30
CA LYS A 71 -10.96 -18.74 -4.86
C LYS A 71 -11.58 -18.23 -3.56
N ALA A 72 -11.06 -17.17 -2.96
CA ALA A 72 -11.38 -16.86 -1.58
C ALA A 72 -12.65 -16.04 -1.37
N SER A 73 -13.34 -15.55 -2.38
CA SER A 73 -14.51 -14.68 -2.14
C SER A 73 -15.68 -14.94 -3.07
N LEU A 74 -16.73 -15.52 -2.52
CA LEU A 74 -18.05 -15.67 -3.15
C LEU A 74 -19.11 -14.71 -2.56
N ARG A 75 -18.73 -13.69 -1.76
CA ARG A 75 -19.73 -13.05 -0.90
C ARG A 75 -20.15 -11.61 -1.19
N THR A 76 -19.42 -10.85 -2.02
CA THR A 76 -19.88 -9.49 -2.38
C THR A 76 -19.35 -9.05 -3.74
N LYS A 77 -20.25 -8.72 -4.69
CA LYS A 77 -19.87 -8.27 -6.05
C LYS A 77 -18.94 -7.05 -6.08
N HIS A 78 -19.02 -6.17 -5.10
CA HIS A 78 -18.17 -4.97 -5.03
C HIS A 78 -16.72 -5.26 -4.63
N ILE A 79 -16.51 -6.32 -3.87
CA ILE A 79 -15.20 -6.78 -3.46
C ILE A 79 -14.57 -7.57 -4.60
N ASP A 80 -15.33 -8.34 -5.35
CA ASP A 80 -14.86 -9.15 -6.48
C ASP A 80 -14.11 -8.31 -7.52
N VAL A 81 -14.64 -7.13 -7.89
CA VAL A 81 -13.98 -6.24 -8.85
C VAL A 81 -12.62 -5.77 -8.33
N ARG A 82 -12.51 -5.43 -7.04
CA ARG A 82 -11.25 -5.00 -6.42
C ARG A 82 -10.25 -6.14 -6.31
N TYR A 83 -10.72 -7.36 -6.05
CA TYR A 83 -9.88 -8.57 -6.04
C TYR A 83 -9.25 -8.83 -7.41
N HIS A 84 -10.05 -8.78 -8.47
CA HIS A 84 -9.56 -8.95 -9.82
C HIS A 84 -8.55 -7.88 -10.19
N PHE A 85 -8.84 -6.63 -9.88
CA PHE A 85 -7.96 -5.49 -10.13
C PHE A 85 -6.57 -5.68 -9.51
N VAL A 86 -6.48 -5.86 -8.20
CA VAL A 86 -5.19 -6.03 -7.50
C VAL A 86 -4.43 -7.24 -8.04
N ARG A 87 -5.14 -8.34 -8.28
CA ARG A 87 -4.55 -9.58 -8.74
C ARG A 87 -3.96 -9.48 -10.13
N GLU A 88 -4.63 -8.81 -11.07
CA GLU A 88 -4.09 -8.58 -12.40
C GLU A 88 -2.72 -7.89 -12.31
N TYR A 89 -2.60 -6.86 -11.49
CA TYR A 89 -1.35 -6.13 -11.33
C TYR A 89 -0.25 -6.90 -10.60
N ILE A 90 -0.62 -7.82 -9.69
CA ILE A 90 0.34 -8.77 -9.10
C ILE A 90 0.82 -9.76 -10.16
N VAL A 91 -0.08 -10.36 -10.90
CA VAL A 91 0.26 -11.35 -11.96
C VAL A 91 1.12 -10.71 -13.05
N ASP A 92 0.82 -9.50 -13.44
CA ASP A 92 1.58 -8.74 -14.44
C ASP A 92 2.93 -8.22 -13.91
N GLY A 93 3.24 -8.48 -12.62
CA GLY A 93 4.50 -8.06 -12.01
C GLY A 93 4.64 -6.53 -11.89
N ILE A 94 3.54 -5.80 -11.83
CA ILE A 94 3.55 -4.34 -11.68
C ILE A 94 3.66 -3.97 -10.21
N VAL A 95 2.97 -4.71 -9.34
CA VAL A 95 3.03 -4.56 -7.88
C VAL A 95 3.29 -5.91 -7.23
N GLU A 96 3.88 -5.87 -6.05
CA GLU A 96 4.04 -7.01 -5.16
C GLU A 96 3.58 -6.60 -3.76
N VAL A 97 2.70 -7.39 -3.14
CA VAL A 97 2.24 -7.15 -1.77
C VAL A 97 3.00 -8.04 -0.82
N VAL A 98 3.76 -7.45 0.08
CA VAL A 98 4.60 -8.16 1.04
C VAL A 98 4.16 -7.87 2.48
N PHE A 99 4.33 -8.87 3.34
CA PHE A 99 4.04 -8.71 4.75
C PHE A 99 5.08 -7.83 5.44
N VAL A 100 4.60 -6.96 6.32
CA VAL A 100 5.42 -6.20 7.27
C VAL A 100 4.82 -6.36 8.66
N GLY A 101 5.67 -6.60 9.68
CA GLY A 101 5.20 -6.61 11.07
C GLY A 101 4.71 -5.22 11.49
N SER A 102 3.69 -5.18 12.38
CA SER A 102 3.12 -3.89 12.84
C SER A 102 4.17 -2.95 13.46
N GLU A 103 5.22 -3.49 14.06
CA GLU A 103 6.35 -2.74 14.63
C GLU A 103 7.25 -2.08 13.58
N ASP A 104 7.21 -2.56 12.33
CA ASP A 104 7.99 -2.07 11.20
C ASP A 104 7.12 -1.40 10.13
N ASN A 105 5.80 -1.32 10.36
CA ASN A 105 4.87 -0.66 9.46
C ASN A 105 4.97 0.86 9.57
N ASP A 106 5.66 1.49 8.64
CA ASP A 106 5.87 2.93 8.63
C ASP A 106 4.56 3.74 8.52
N ALA A 107 3.49 3.15 7.98
CA ALA A 107 2.20 3.81 7.84
C ALA A 107 1.46 4.01 9.18
N ASP A 108 1.82 3.26 10.21
CA ASP A 108 1.14 3.31 11.51
C ASP A 108 1.21 4.68 12.18
N ILE A 109 2.27 5.45 11.96
CA ILE A 109 2.40 6.80 12.51
C ILE A 109 1.35 7.79 11.99
N PHE A 110 0.69 7.47 10.86
CA PHE A 110 -0.38 8.30 10.30
C PHE A 110 -1.77 7.91 10.79
N THR A 111 -1.92 6.75 11.39
CA THR A 111 -3.23 6.18 11.76
C THR A 111 -3.34 5.81 13.23
N LYS A 112 -2.23 5.66 13.93
CA LYS A 112 -2.18 5.24 15.34
C LYS A 112 -1.48 6.29 16.20
N ASN A 113 -1.91 6.39 17.46
CA ASN A 113 -1.17 7.16 18.45
C ASN A 113 0.01 6.31 18.93
N VAL A 114 1.19 6.63 18.44
CA VAL A 114 2.44 5.91 18.75
C VAL A 114 3.29 6.69 19.74
N GLY A 115 4.09 5.97 20.55
CA GLY A 115 5.05 6.60 21.45
C GLY A 115 6.15 7.36 20.70
N LYS A 116 6.82 8.28 21.40
CA LYS A 116 7.84 9.15 20.84
C LYS A 116 8.95 8.39 20.10
N GLU A 117 9.48 7.33 20.70
CA GLU A 117 10.58 6.53 20.10
C GLU A 117 10.15 5.87 18.79
N VAL A 118 8.92 5.32 18.75
CA VAL A 118 8.36 4.70 17.54
C VAL A 118 8.13 5.75 16.47
N PHE A 119 7.61 6.92 16.85
CA PHE A 119 7.42 8.03 15.93
C PHE A 119 8.74 8.49 15.32
N GLU A 120 9.76 8.68 16.12
CA GLU A 120 11.09 9.09 15.65
C GLU A 120 11.72 8.06 14.71
N LYS A 121 11.61 6.76 15.05
CA LYS A 121 12.10 5.64 14.20
C LYS A 121 11.49 5.70 12.79
N HIS A 122 10.18 5.87 12.69
CA HIS A 122 9.48 5.81 11.41
C HIS A 122 9.49 7.15 10.65
N SER A 123 9.37 8.27 11.37
CA SER A 123 9.35 9.60 10.74
C SER A 123 10.66 9.95 10.06
N TYR A 124 11.78 9.48 10.58
CA TYR A 124 13.09 9.67 9.95
C TYR A 124 13.14 9.20 8.48
N LYS A 125 12.40 8.15 8.15
CA LYS A 125 12.33 7.62 6.77
C LYS A 125 11.62 8.56 5.80
N PHE A 126 10.78 9.46 6.31
CA PHE A 126 9.97 10.39 5.52
C PHE A 126 10.52 11.81 5.50
N MET A 127 11.44 12.12 6.39
CA MET A 127 12.07 13.44 6.43
C MET A 127 13.25 13.48 5.48
N MET A 128 13.27 14.47 4.61
CA MET A 128 14.49 14.81 3.87
C MET A 128 15.49 15.39 4.85
N ASP A 129 16.68 14.82 4.85
CA ASP A 129 17.83 15.42 5.54
C ASP A 129 18.23 16.67 4.74
N MET A 130 17.90 17.84 5.27
CA MET A 130 18.21 19.13 4.62
C MET A 130 19.70 19.42 4.55
N GLU A 131 20.54 18.60 5.19
CA GLU A 131 22.00 18.75 5.17
C GLU A 131 22.65 18.13 3.91
N THR A 132 21.87 17.48 3.03
CA THR A 132 22.43 16.78 1.86
C THR A 132 22.08 17.48 0.52
N ILE A 133 21.65 18.73 0.57
CA ILE A 133 21.42 19.53 -0.65
C ILE A 133 22.62 20.41 -0.94
#